data_3036cb17bd9a3f9a4f8cc51056842dd7
#
_entry.id   3036cb17bd9a3f9a4f8cc51056842dd7
#
_cell.length_a   1.000
_cell.length_b   1.000
_cell.length_c   1.000
_cell.angle_alpha   90.00
_cell.angle_beta   90.00
_cell.angle_gamma   90.00
#
_symmetry.space_group_name_H-M   'P 1'
#
loop_
_entity.id
_entity.type
_entity.pdbx_description
1 polymer ?
#
loop_
_entity_poly.entity_id
_entity_poly.type
_entity_poly.pdbx_seq_one_letter_code
_entity_poly.pdbx_strand_id
1 'polypeptide(L)'
;MFSYWFLGVAAIPFLYYLIAVFSSVRFFRAAKAAKAVTAETLPGVSILKPVRGLDPGAYENFASFCRQDYPDYEILLCVDPDDVEVTQTIDELRRNFPERTIRVLYGSGRIATNDKVAKLARLVSEAKHEVVVISDSDVRVRPDYLRQITARLADPQVGAVTCFYVPSSDQTLAKTFADQLQNVGMMSDFYASILVAWQLDGVKFALGPTIATTRARLAAFGGYAAIENRPADDLLVGRLIAEQGCEVVLLPYSIETVADYASFGELLHKRLRWIVVMRNLRPWGHLGLIFTQGLAWSIAAAAVHPSWEVAGSFGGAYVILRLAMTALIGGWGLDQPGFWKNMWLIPLWDAVSFGLWLLSFSRSSIRWRGADYYIRDGQLVPVATSAEDRQKAAA
;
A
#
# COMPACT_ATOMS: atom_id res chain seq x y z
N MET A 1 43.26 -4.42 7.69
CA MET A 1 42.78 -3.84 6.43
C MET A 1 41.34 -4.30 6.10
N PHE A 2 41.07 -5.62 6.11
CA PHE A 2 39.70 -6.14 5.84
C PHE A 2 38.61 -5.57 6.75
N SER A 3 38.86 -5.45 8.07
CA SER A 3 37.82 -4.93 9.01
C SER A 3 37.42 -3.50 8.75
N TYR A 4 38.33 -2.62 8.29
CA TYR A 4 37.98 -1.24 7.95
C TYR A 4 37.18 -1.12 6.65
N TRP A 5 37.48 -1.95 5.64
CA TRP A 5 36.64 -2.05 4.44
C TRP A 5 35.22 -2.50 4.78
N PHE A 6 35.10 -3.48 5.68
CA PHE A 6 33.80 -3.95 6.13
C PHE A 6 33.00 -2.84 6.83
N LEU A 7 33.65 -2.05 7.70
CA LEU A 7 32.99 -0.91 8.35
C LEU A 7 32.47 0.13 7.33
N GLY A 8 33.20 0.37 6.24
CA GLY A 8 32.73 1.22 5.16
C GLY A 8 31.44 0.71 4.51
N VAL A 9 31.38 -0.58 4.23
CA VAL A 9 30.16 -1.21 3.68
C VAL A 9 29.02 -1.21 4.72
N ALA A 10 29.31 -1.50 5.97
CA ALA A 10 28.34 -1.49 7.06
C ALA A 10 27.73 -0.10 7.34
N ALA A 11 28.38 0.97 6.89
CA ALA A 11 27.87 2.34 7.01
C ALA A 11 26.87 2.74 5.89
N ILE A 12 26.73 1.95 4.81
CA ILE A 12 25.82 2.26 3.69
C ILE A 12 24.37 2.49 4.14
N PRO A 13 23.78 1.72 5.09
CA PRO A 13 22.42 1.98 5.58
C PRO A 13 22.25 3.37 6.19
N PHE A 14 23.29 3.94 6.79
CA PHE A 14 23.20 5.30 7.34
C PHE A 14 23.08 6.35 6.25
N LEU A 15 23.75 6.15 5.11
CA LEU A 15 23.56 6.99 3.93
C LEU A 15 22.11 6.91 3.42
N TYR A 16 21.55 5.70 3.36
CA TYR A 16 20.14 5.53 3.02
C TYR A 16 19.21 6.29 3.99
N TYR A 17 19.45 6.20 5.30
CA TYR A 17 18.65 6.92 6.30
C TYR A 17 18.77 8.45 6.14
N LEU A 18 19.96 8.96 5.84
CA LEU A 18 20.15 10.39 5.56
C LEU A 18 19.38 10.83 4.31
N ILE A 19 19.40 10.02 3.24
CA ILE A 19 18.61 10.28 2.03
C ILE A 19 17.11 10.25 2.37
N ALA A 20 16.65 9.30 3.18
CA ALA A 20 15.26 9.20 3.59
C ALA A 20 14.81 10.39 4.46
N VAL A 21 15.65 10.84 5.39
CA VAL A 21 15.44 12.09 6.17
C VAL A 21 15.32 13.30 5.24
N PHE A 22 16.25 13.46 4.32
CA PHE A 22 16.23 14.56 3.35
C PHE A 22 14.97 14.53 2.48
N SER A 23 14.65 13.36 1.92
CA SER A 23 13.47 13.15 1.07
C SER A 23 12.17 13.47 1.82
N SER A 24 12.07 13.02 3.08
CA SER A 24 10.90 13.28 3.93
C SER A 24 10.73 14.76 4.20
N VAL A 25 11.81 15.46 4.59
CA VAL A 25 11.77 16.90 4.84
C VAL A 25 11.38 17.66 3.57
N ARG A 26 11.97 17.31 2.43
CA ARG A 26 11.70 17.97 1.15
C ARG A 26 10.25 17.75 0.73
N PHE A 27 9.76 16.51 0.79
CA PHE A 27 8.39 16.15 0.41
C PHE A 27 7.35 16.89 1.26
N PHE A 28 7.41 16.75 2.58
CA PHE A 28 6.41 17.33 3.45
C PHE A 28 6.50 18.87 3.56
N ARG A 29 7.69 19.48 3.38
CA ARG A 29 7.82 20.94 3.26
C ARG A 29 7.18 21.44 1.96
N ALA A 30 7.44 20.80 0.83
CA ALA A 30 6.81 21.15 -0.43
C ALA A 30 5.30 21.04 -0.34
N ALA A 31 4.82 19.98 0.29
CA ALA A 31 3.41 19.75 0.56
C ALA A 31 2.75 20.86 1.39
N LYS A 32 3.39 21.27 2.49
CA LYS A 32 2.88 22.34 3.36
C LYS A 32 2.95 23.72 2.72
N ALA A 33 3.87 23.93 1.77
CA ALA A 33 4.01 25.18 1.01
C ALA A 33 3.06 25.25 -0.20
N ALA A 34 2.59 24.11 -0.70
CA ALA A 34 1.69 24.06 -1.83
C ALA A 34 0.33 24.65 -1.45
N LYS A 35 -0.15 25.61 -2.24
CA LYS A 35 -1.53 26.09 -2.12
C LYS A 35 -2.48 24.94 -2.45
N ALA A 36 -3.61 24.88 -1.74
CA ALA A 36 -4.66 23.95 -2.08
C ALA A 36 -5.04 24.11 -3.57
N VAL A 37 -4.92 23.04 -4.32
CA VAL A 37 -5.35 23.04 -5.73
C VAL A 37 -6.87 23.01 -5.70
N THR A 38 -7.49 24.16 -5.97
CA THR A 38 -8.93 24.24 -6.20
C THR A 38 -9.15 24.06 -7.69
N ALA A 39 -9.67 22.89 -8.07
CA ALA A 39 -10.14 22.72 -9.43
C ALA A 39 -11.37 23.63 -9.66
N GLU A 40 -11.34 24.46 -10.69
CA GLU A 40 -12.48 25.33 -11.04
C GLU A 40 -13.71 24.49 -11.42
N THR A 41 -13.49 23.31 -12.01
CA THR A 41 -14.53 22.34 -12.35
C THR A 41 -14.25 21.02 -11.66
N LEU A 42 -15.25 20.49 -10.96
CA LEU A 42 -15.18 19.17 -10.32
C LEU A 42 -15.83 18.14 -11.29
N PRO A 43 -15.04 17.23 -11.89
CA PRO A 43 -15.59 16.22 -12.80
C PRO A 43 -16.43 15.21 -12.03
N GLY A 44 -17.41 14.58 -12.70
CA GLY A 44 -18.13 13.45 -12.10
C GLY A 44 -17.18 12.29 -11.80
N VAL A 45 -17.41 11.57 -10.70
CA VAL A 45 -16.52 10.52 -10.18
C VAL A 45 -17.28 9.21 -9.97
N SER A 46 -16.73 8.09 -10.45
CA SER A 46 -17.17 6.76 -10.06
C SER A 46 -16.20 6.15 -9.05
N ILE A 47 -16.65 5.91 -7.82
CA ILE A 47 -15.89 5.24 -6.77
C ILE A 47 -16.06 3.74 -6.93
N LEU A 48 -14.96 3.00 -7.08
CA LEU A 48 -14.95 1.57 -7.37
C LEU A 48 -14.44 0.79 -6.16
N LYS A 49 -15.31 -0.02 -5.54
CA LYS A 49 -14.98 -0.81 -4.34
C LYS A 49 -15.13 -2.31 -4.63
N PRO A 50 -14.04 -3.03 -4.85
CA PRO A 50 -14.07 -4.50 -4.87
C PRO A 50 -14.18 -5.00 -3.43
N VAL A 51 -15.26 -5.68 -3.09
CA VAL A 51 -15.55 -6.15 -1.73
C VAL A 51 -15.49 -7.67 -1.68
N ARG A 52 -14.90 -8.22 -0.61
CA ARG A 52 -14.89 -9.64 -0.31
C ARG A 52 -14.94 -9.86 1.20
N GLY A 53 -16.06 -10.34 1.67
CA GLY A 53 -16.31 -10.46 3.10
C GLY A 53 -16.52 -9.11 3.78
N LEU A 54 -16.84 -9.14 5.05
CA LEU A 54 -17.11 -7.96 5.85
C LEU A 54 -15.86 -7.61 6.68
N ASP A 55 -15.21 -6.50 6.34
CA ASP A 55 -14.11 -5.98 7.13
C ASP A 55 -14.61 -5.38 8.46
N PRO A 56 -13.78 -5.31 9.52
CA PRO A 56 -14.15 -4.62 10.74
C PRO A 56 -14.58 -3.19 10.47
N GLY A 57 -15.72 -2.78 11.02
CA GLY A 57 -16.26 -1.44 10.81
C GLY A 57 -16.70 -1.15 9.38
N ALA A 58 -17.03 -2.18 8.57
CA ALA A 58 -17.36 -2.04 7.15
C ALA A 58 -18.49 -1.02 6.88
N TYR A 59 -19.53 -0.97 7.72
CA TYR A 59 -20.58 0.05 7.56
C TYR A 59 -19.99 1.46 7.57
N GLU A 60 -19.18 1.81 8.57
CA GLU A 60 -18.57 3.15 8.66
C GLU A 60 -17.53 3.40 7.57
N ASN A 61 -16.82 2.35 7.13
CA ASN A 61 -15.91 2.46 6.00
C ASN A 61 -16.69 2.87 4.73
N PHE A 62 -17.81 2.21 4.42
CA PHE A 62 -18.65 2.55 3.27
C PHE A 62 -19.36 3.89 3.46
N ALA A 63 -19.92 4.17 4.64
CA ALA A 63 -20.62 5.40 4.97
C ALA A 63 -19.72 6.64 4.82
N SER A 64 -18.41 6.51 5.06
CA SER A 64 -17.46 7.60 4.86
C SER A 64 -17.41 8.10 3.41
N PHE A 65 -17.64 7.21 2.45
CA PHE A 65 -17.76 7.56 1.03
C PHE A 65 -19.11 8.19 0.68
N CYS A 66 -20.17 7.89 1.42
CA CYS A 66 -21.48 8.56 1.25
C CYS A 66 -21.49 10.01 1.77
N ARG A 67 -20.57 10.33 2.71
CA ARG A 67 -20.46 11.66 3.33
C ARG A 67 -19.50 12.62 2.61
N GLN A 68 -19.18 12.36 1.35
CA GLN A 68 -18.26 13.22 0.60
C GLN A 68 -18.87 14.57 0.26
N ASP A 69 -18.12 15.65 0.49
CA ASP A 69 -18.42 17.00 0.00
C ASP A 69 -17.99 17.11 -1.47
N TYR A 70 -18.79 16.50 -2.36
CA TYR A 70 -18.53 16.45 -3.79
C TYR A 70 -19.85 16.46 -4.57
N PRO A 71 -19.97 17.25 -5.66
CA PRO A 71 -21.25 17.52 -6.29
C PRO A 71 -21.83 16.31 -7.07
N ASP A 72 -21.01 15.61 -7.85
CA ASP A 72 -21.47 14.52 -8.72
C ASP A 72 -20.55 13.30 -8.59
N TYR A 73 -21.06 12.24 -7.93
CA TYR A 73 -20.36 10.97 -7.83
C TYR A 73 -21.32 9.80 -7.60
N GLU A 74 -20.86 8.63 -7.96
CA GLU A 74 -21.52 7.36 -7.65
C GLU A 74 -20.56 6.42 -6.91
N ILE A 75 -21.13 5.45 -6.19
CA ILE A 75 -20.39 4.39 -5.50
C ILE A 75 -20.81 3.06 -6.13
N LEU A 76 -19.86 2.35 -6.72
CA LEU A 76 -20.02 1.01 -7.26
C LEU A 76 -19.31 0.01 -6.35
N LEU A 77 -20.06 -0.96 -5.82
CA LEU A 77 -19.50 -2.06 -5.04
C LEU A 77 -19.66 -3.35 -5.85
N CYS A 78 -18.58 -4.13 -5.97
CA CYS A 78 -18.64 -5.46 -6.55
C CYS A 78 -18.44 -6.49 -5.44
N VAL A 79 -19.47 -7.27 -5.16
CA VAL A 79 -19.56 -8.23 -4.04
C VAL A 79 -19.68 -9.66 -4.54
N ASP A 80 -19.33 -10.64 -3.71
CA ASP A 80 -19.59 -12.03 -4.04
C ASP A 80 -21.10 -12.33 -3.90
N PRO A 81 -21.70 -13.11 -4.82
CA PRO A 81 -23.15 -13.34 -4.82
C PRO A 81 -23.68 -13.94 -3.53
N ASP A 82 -22.86 -14.76 -2.86
CA ASP A 82 -23.25 -15.51 -1.66
C ASP A 82 -22.93 -14.75 -0.35
N ASP A 83 -22.41 -13.53 -0.44
CA ASP A 83 -22.02 -12.73 0.72
C ASP A 83 -23.23 -11.94 1.26
N VAL A 84 -24.04 -12.63 2.05
CA VAL A 84 -25.29 -12.09 2.61
C VAL A 84 -25.02 -10.92 3.58
N GLU A 85 -23.99 -11.01 4.41
CA GLU A 85 -23.69 -10.01 5.43
C GLU A 85 -23.27 -8.67 4.79
N VAL A 86 -22.44 -8.74 3.75
CA VAL A 86 -22.05 -7.54 2.97
C VAL A 86 -23.27 -6.94 2.30
N THR A 87 -24.15 -7.77 1.70
CA THR A 87 -25.36 -7.28 1.02
C THR A 87 -26.29 -6.58 1.99
N GLN A 88 -26.52 -7.13 3.18
CA GLN A 88 -27.33 -6.51 4.24
C GLN A 88 -26.75 -5.17 4.69
N THR A 89 -25.43 -5.09 4.88
CA THR A 89 -24.73 -3.85 5.24
C THR A 89 -24.89 -2.76 4.15
N ILE A 90 -24.84 -3.15 2.88
CA ILE A 90 -25.04 -2.21 1.77
C ILE A 90 -26.52 -1.76 1.67
N ASP A 91 -27.47 -2.65 1.94
CA ASP A 91 -28.88 -2.28 1.95
C ASP A 91 -29.22 -1.33 3.12
N GLU A 92 -28.57 -1.48 4.27
CA GLU A 92 -28.63 -0.52 5.36
C GLU A 92 -28.05 0.84 4.93
N LEU A 93 -26.90 0.83 4.26
CA LEU A 93 -26.25 2.04 3.74
C LEU A 93 -27.18 2.79 2.76
N ARG A 94 -27.84 2.08 1.84
CA ARG A 94 -28.80 2.67 0.90
C ARG A 94 -30.00 3.31 1.61
N ARG A 95 -30.50 2.69 2.68
CA ARG A 95 -31.61 3.25 3.49
C ARG A 95 -31.19 4.54 4.20
N ASN A 96 -29.95 4.59 4.69
CA ASN A 96 -29.44 5.73 5.48
C ASN A 96 -28.91 6.88 4.59
N PHE A 97 -28.61 6.62 3.31
CA PHE A 97 -28.13 7.60 2.33
C PHE A 97 -28.95 7.52 1.02
N PRO A 98 -30.26 7.77 1.06
CA PRO A 98 -31.15 7.60 -0.10
C PRO A 98 -30.85 8.59 -1.25
N GLU A 99 -30.17 9.71 -0.95
CA GLU A 99 -29.75 10.70 -1.94
C GLU A 99 -28.49 10.29 -2.72
N ARG A 100 -27.81 9.22 -2.29
CA ARG A 100 -26.56 8.78 -2.92
C ARG A 100 -26.80 7.67 -3.94
N THR A 101 -26.13 7.78 -5.07
CA THR A 101 -26.15 6.72 -6.09
C THR A 101 -25.22 5.59 -5.67
N ILE A 102 -25.80 4.54 -5.12
CA ILE A 102 -25.05 3.32 -4.66
C ILE A 102 -25.51 2.15 -5.54
N ARG A 103 -24.60 1.62 -6.37
CA ARG A 103 -24.83 0.48 -7.26
C ARG A 103 -24.05 -0.73 -6.76
N VAL A 104 -24.70 -1.90 -6.80
CA VAL A 104 -24.07 -3.19 -6.43
C VAL A 104 -24.03 -4.08 -7.65
N LEU A 105 -22.86 -4.66 -7.90
CA LEU A 105 -22.62 -5.67 -8.91
C LEU A 105 -22.30 -6.99 -8.20
N TYR A 106 -22.96 -8.07 -8.60
CA TYR A 106 -22.76 -9.38 -8.00
C TYR A 106 -21.80 -10.22 -8.86
N GLY A 107 -20.65 -10.62 -8.25
CA GLY A 107 -19.58 -11.38 -8.89
C GLY A 107 -18.77 -10.59 -9.92
N SER A 108 -17.60 -11.08 -10.25
CA SER A 108 -16.72 -10.43 -11.25
C SER A 108 -17.16 -10.62 -12.69
N GLY A 109 -18.05 -11.57 -12.95
CA GLY A 109 -18.50 -11.95 -14.28
C GLY A 109 -17.42 -12.66 -15.12
N ARG A 110 -16.27 -13.00 -14.53
CA ARG A 110 -15.15 -13.70 -15.18
C ARG A 110 -14.35 -14.52 -14.19
N ILE A 111 -13.67 -15.54 -14.70
CA ILE A 111 -12.75 -16.35 -13.92
C ILE A 111 -11.34 -15.77 -14.07
N ALA A 112 -10.74 -15.35 -12.95
CA ALA A 112 -9.37 -14.84 -12.91
C ALA A 112 -8.69 -15.29 -11.62
N THR A 113 -7.38 -15.42 -11.66
CA THR A 113 -6.59 -15.80 -10.49
C THR A 113 -6.60 -14.69 -9.42
N ASN A 114 -6.64 -13.42 -9.85
CA ASN A 114 -6.81 -12.28 -8.96
C ASN A 114 -8.26 -11.77 -9.01
N ASP A 115 -9.09 -12.28 -8.12
CA ASP A 115 -10.50 -11.90 -8.01
C ASP A 115 -10.72 -10.39 -7.79
N LYS A 116 -9.86 -9.71 -7.00
CA LYS A 116 -9.92 -8.25 -6.83
C LYS A 116 -9.83 -7.54 -8.19
N VAL A 117 -8.87 -7.95 -9.01
CA VAL A 117 -8.64 -7.36 -10.33
C VAL A 117 -9.80 -7.68 -11.28
N ALA A 118 -10.36 -8.89 -11.22
CA ALA A 118 -11.53 -9.26 -11.99
C ALA A 118 -12.76 -8.40 -11.64
N LYS A 119 -12.99 -8.17 -10.33
CA LYS A 119 -14.04 -7.25 -9.85
C LYS A 119 -13.78 -5.82 -10.33
N LEU A 120 -12.54 -5.34 -10.27
CA LEU A 120 -12.16 -4.01 -10.77
C LEU A 120 -12.39 -3.86 -12.28
N ALA A 121 -12.07 -4.88 -13.07
CA ALA A 121 -12.35 -4.86 -14.51
C ALA A 121 -13.85 -4.65 -14.79
N ARG A 122 -14.72 -5.35 -14.05
CA ARG A 122 -16.17 -5.17 -14.16
C ARG A 122 -16.62 -3.80 -13.67
N LEU A 123 -16.12 -3.34 -12.52
CA LEU A 123 -16.46 -2.03 -11.97
C LEU A 123 -16.12 -0.89 -12.93
N VAL A 124 -14.94 -0.93 -13.58
CA VAL A 124 -14.53 0.07 -14.58
C VAL A 124 -15.45 0.05 -15.80
N SER A 125 -15.89 -1.12 -16.26
CA SER A 125 -16.80 -1.22 -17.42
C SER A 125 -18.18 -0.65 -17.13
N GLU A 126 -18.65 -0.73 -15.88
CA GLU A 126 -19.96 -0.25 -15.42
C GLU A 126 -19.95 1.20 -14.90
N ALA A 127 -18.75 1.80 -14.75
CA ALA A 127 -18.60 3.16 -14.26
C ALA A 127 -19.22 4.18 -15.22
N LYS A 128 -20.02 5.11 -14.67
CA LYS A 128 -20.69 6.19 -15.41
C LYS A 128 -19.71 7.29 -15.80
N HIS A 129 -18.79 7.63 -14.90
CA HIS A 129 -17.92 8.79 -15.07
C HIS A 129 -16.55 8.40 -15.64
N GLU A 130 -15.90 9.39 -16.29
CA GLU A 130 -14.55 9.22 -16.82
C GLU A 130 -13.50 9.12 -15.72
N VAL A 131 -13.64 9.92 -14.66
CA VAL A 131 -12.77 9.82 -13.50
C VAL A 131 -13.23 8.67 -12.62
N VAL A 132 -12.31 7.76 -12.33
CA VAL A 132 -12.54 6.61 -11.45
C VAL A 132 -11.61 6.66 -10.25
N VAL A 133 -12.14 6.33 -9.09
CA VAL A 133 -11.39 6.24 -7.83
C VAL A 133 -11.52 4.82 -7.30
N ILE A 134 -10.45 4.06 -7.39
CA ILE A 134 -10.35 2.71 -6.85
C ILE A 134 -10.05 2.82 -5.36
N SER A 135 -10.81 2.12 -4.53
CA SER A 135 -10.57 2.11 -3.09
C SER A 135 -10.93 0.75 -2.49
N ASP A 136 -10.05 0.22 -1.63
CA ASP A 136 -10.28 -1.06 -0.94
C ASP A 136 -11.45 -0.96 0.05
N SER A 137 -12.02 -2.11 0.46
CA SER A 137 -13.21 -2.18 1.33
C SER A 137 -12.95 -1.72 2.77
N ASP A 138 -11.72 -1.85 3.24
CA ASP A 138 -11.25 -1.49 4.57
C ASP A 138 -10.85 0.00 4.71
N VAL A 139 -11.08 0.79 3.68
CA VAL A 139 -10.71 2.22 3.65
C VAL A 139 -11.81 3.10 4.23
N ARG A 140 -11.39 4.05 5.10
CA ARG A 140 -12.21 5.14 5.63
C ARG A 140 -11.61 6.48 5.25
N VAL A 141 -12.46 7.43 4.83
CA VAL A 141 -12.04 8.71 4.26
C VAL A 141 -12.74 9.90 4.94
N ARG A 142 -12.09 11.06 4.90
CA ARG A 142 -12.68 12.33 5.34
C ARG A 142 -13.62 12.91 4.25
N PRO A 143 -14.53 13.84 4.63
CA PRO A 143 -15.47 14.43 3.65
C PRO A 143 -14.81 15.18 2.49
N ASP A 144 -13.58 15.68 2.65
CA ASP A 144 -12.83 16.40 1.63
C ASP A 144 -12.05 15.49 0.66
N TYR A 145 -12.08 14.17 0.88
CA TYR A 145 -11.23 13.21 0.17
C TYR A 145 -11.36 13.29 -1.37
N LEU A 146 -12.57 13.26 -1.91
CA LEU A 146 -12.75 13.30 -3.36
C LEU A 146 -12.19 14.59 -3.97
N ARG A 147 -12.37 15.74 -3.30
CA ARG A 147 -11.78 17.00 -3.76
C ARG A 147 -10.26 16.95 -3.79
N GLN A 148 -9.64 16.38 -2.76
CA GLN A 148 -8.20 16.27 -2.65
C GLN A 148 -7.61 15.32 -3.71
N ILE A 149 -8.21 14.13 -3.86
CA ILE A 149 -7.64 13.09 -4.71
C ILE A 149 -7.84 13.37 -6.21
N THR A 150 -8.89 14.09 -6.59
CA THR A 150 -9.20 14.40 -8.00
C THR A 150 -8.61 15.71 -8.50
N ALA A 151 -8.31 16.64 -7.60
CA ALA A 151 -7.84 17.99 -7.98
C ALA A 151 -6.61 17.97 -8.91
N ARG A 152 -5.67 17.04 -8.70
CA ARG A 152 -4.46 16.91 -9.51
C ARG A 152 -4.70 16.30 -10.89
N LEU A 153 -5.82 15.58 -11.09
CA LEU A 153 -6.19 15.02 -12.40
C LEU A 153 -6.65 16.08 -13.41
N ALA A 154 -6.86 17.31 -12.98
CA ALA A 154 -7.09 18.44 -13.90
C ALA A 154 -5.87 18.77 -14.76
N ASP A 155 -4.66 18.39 -14.31
CA ASP A 155 -3.44 18.49 -15.11
C ASP A 155 -3.35 17.32 -16.09
N PRO A 156 -3.32 17.56 -17.42
CA PRO A 156 -3.25 16.49 -18.42
C PRO A 156 -1.99 15.62 -18.35
N GLN A 157 -0.93 16.10 -17.70
CA GLN A 157 0.31 15.33 -17.49
C GLN A 157 0.14 14.29 -16.37
N VAL A 158 -0.82 14.49 -15.47
CA VAL A 158 -1.10 13.55 -14.37
C VAL A 158 -2.00 12.42 -14.86
N GLY A 159 -1.47 11.21 -14.80
CA GLY A 159 -2.21 9.99 -15.21
C GLY A 159 -2.86 9.27 -14.04
N ALA A 160 -2.28 9.35 -12.85
CA ALA A 160 -2.83 8.77 -11.63
C ALA A 160 -2.45 9.56 -10.39
N VAL A 161 -3.31 9.47 -9.38
CA VAL A 161 -3.08 10.07 -8.07
C VAL A 161 -3.28 9.00 -7.00
N THR A 162 -2.37 8.96 -6.04
CA THR A 162 -2.43 8.08 -4.87
C THR A 162 -2.07 8.85 -3.61
N CYS A 163 -2.34 8.30 -2.44
CA CYS A 163 -2.02 8.95 -1.18
C CYS A 163 -1.57 7.93 -0.11
N PHE A 164 -1.03 8.42 0.99
CA PHE A 164 -0.68 7.59 2.13
C PHE A 164 -1.93 6.99 2.76
N TYR A 165 -1.76 5.89 3.47
CA TYR A 165 -2.79 5.28 4.28
C TYR A 165 -2.24 4.95 5.66
N VAL A 166 -3.05 5.17 6.67
CA VAL A 166 -2.66 5.10 8.08
C VAL A 166 -3.69 4.27 8.85
N PRO A 167 -3.32 3.63 9.95
CA PRO A 167 -4.28 2.91 10.75
C PRO A 167 -5.42 3.80 11.21
N SER A 168 -6.62 3.25 11.27
CA SER A 168 -7.79 3.99 11.74
C SER A 168 -7.58 4.58 13.13
N SER A 169 -8.04 5.81 13.30
CA SER A 169 -8.06 6.52 14.57
C SER A 169 -9.23 6.08 15.48
N ASP A 170 -10.13 5.26 14.96
CA ASP A 170 -11.31 4.77 15.69
C ASP A 170 -10.91 3.96 16.93
N GLN A 171 -11.28 4.48 18.10
CA GLN A 171 -10.97 3.88 19.39
C GLN A 171 -11.88 2.69 19.73
N THR A 172 -12.98 2.51 19.00
CA THR A 172 -13.89 1.37 19.19
C THR A 172 -13.33 0.09 18.59
N LEU A 173 -12.34 0.22 17.67
CA LEU A 173 -11.66 -0.91 17.06
C LEU A 173 -10.51 -1.38 17.96
N ALA A 174 -10.51 -2.64 18.30
CA ALA A 174 -9.42 -3.25 19.07
C ALA A 174 -8.11 -3.18 18.27
N LYS A 175 -7.04 -2.67 18.91
CA LYS A 175 -5.70 -2.63 18.30
C LYS A 175 -4.82 -3.68 18.94
N THR A 176 -4.42 -4.66 18.15
CA THR A 176 -3.51 -5.71 18.58
C THR A 176 -2.06 -5.23 18.63
N PHE A 177 -1.20 -6.00 19.27
CA PHE A 177 0.26 -5.76 19.18
C PHE A 177 0.77 -5.86 17.75
N ALA A 178 0.18 -6.75 16.93
CA ALA A 178 0.53 -6.89 15.53
C ALA A 178 0.21 -5.62 14.73
N ASP A 179 -0.94 -4.97 14.99
CA ASP A 179 -1.30 -3.70 14.36
C ASP A 179 -0.33 -2.57 14.72
N GLN A 180 0.08 -2.50 15.99
CA GLN A 180 1.04 -1.50 16.45
C GLN A 180 2.40 -1.69 15.78
N LEU A 181 2.88 -2.94 15.71
CA LEU A 181 4.15 -3.28 15.07
C LEU A 181 4.09 -3.03 13.56
N GLN A 182 2.96 -3.38 12.91
CA GLN A 182 2.71 -3.08 11.50
C GLN A 182 2.77 -1.57 11.23
N ASN A 183 2.12 -0.77 12.07
CA ASN A 183 2.12 0.68 11.91
C ASN A 183 3.53 1.27 11.99
N VAL A 184 4.33 0.82 12.96
CA VAL A 184 5.74 1.21 13.06
C VAL A 184 6.49 0.84 11.79
N GLY A 185 6.29 -0.37 11.25
CA GLY A 185 6.91 -0.81 10.00
C GLY A 185 6.50 0.02 8.79
N MET A 186 5.25 0.46 8.73
CA MET A 186 4.78 1.36 7.66
C MET A 186 5.53 2.69 7.70
N MET A 187 5.66 3.30 8.88
CA MET A 187 6.29 4.62 9.03
C MET A 187 7.82 4.55 8.89
N SER A 188 8.44 3.51 9.45
CA SER A 188 9.90 3.41 9.54
C SER A 188 10.56 2.77 8.33
N ASP A 189 9.85 1.98 7.54
CA ASP A 189 10.40 1.17 6.44
C ASP A 189 9.69 1.45 5.11
N PHE A 190 8.38 1.22 5.05
CA PHE A 190 7.63 1.31 3.81
C PHE A 190 7.56 2.75 3.26
N TYR A 191 7.14 3.73 4.05
CA TYR A 191 7.05 5.11 3.59
C TYR A 191 8.40 5.78 3.41
N ALA A 192 9.41 5.38 4.18
CA ALA A 192 10.77 5.83 3.95
C ALA A 192 11.26 5.44 2.55
N SER A 193 11.02 4.19 2.14
CA SER A 193 11.40 3.72 0.80
C SER A 193 10.59 4.39 -0.32
N ILE A 194 9.31 4.66 -0.10
CA ILE A 194 8.47 5.43 -1.03
C ILE A 194 9.00 6.85 -1.24
N LEU A 195 9.36 7.55 -0.16
CA LEU A 195 9.86 8.92 -0.22
C LEU A 195 11.26 9.00 -0.84
N VAL A 196 12.10 7.99 -0.62
CA VAL A 196 13.38 7.86 -1.32
C VAL A 196 13.16 7.62 -2.81
N ALA A 197 12.25 6.72 -3.18
CA ALA A 197 11.91 6.46 -4.58
C ALA A 197 11.36 7.73 -5.26
N TRP A 198 10.44 8.46 -4.61
CA TRP A 198 9.94 9.75 -5.08
C TRP A 198 11.07 10.75 -5.34
N GLN A 199 12.06 10.82 -4.44
CA GLN A 199 13.18 11.75 -4.58
C GLN A 199 14.13 11.42 -5.73
N LEU A 200 14.38 10.11 -5.97
CA LEU A 200 15.40 9.66 -6.91
C LEU A 200 14.88 9.46 -8.34
N ASP A 201 13.65 8.97 -8.50
CA ASP A 201 13.11 8.52 -9.80
C ASP A 201 11.64 8.93 -10.02
N GLY A 202 11.05 9.69 -9.13
CA GLY A 202 9.61 9.96 -9.11
C GLY A 202 8.79 8.74 -8.68
N VAL A 203 7.47 8.92 -8.58
CA VAL A 203 6.55 7.82 -8.27
C VAL A 203 6.15 7.12 -9.56
N LYS A 204 6.48 5.84 -9.67
CA LYS A 204 6.11 4.98 -10.82
C LYS A 204 5.29 3.78 -10.35
N PHE A 205 4.48 3.97 -9.33
CA PHE A 205 3.59 2.98 -8.73
C PHE A 205 2.44 3.71 -8.04
N ALA A 206 1.37 3.00 -7.75
CA ALA A 206 0.32 3.52 -6.88
C ALA A 206 0.27 2.74 -5.56
N LEU A 207 -0.45 3.26 -4.58
CA LEU A 207 -0.73 2.60 -3.30
C LEU A 207 -2.16 2.06 -3.32
N GLY A 208 -2.31 0.75 -3.06
CA GLY A 208 -3.53 -0.01 -3.28
C GLY A 208 -4.81 0.55 -2.66
N PRO A 209 -4.78 1.11 -1.43
CA PRO A 209 -5.98 1.62 -0.79
C PRO A 209 -6.64 2.80 -1.49
N THR A 210 -5.90 3.54 -2.35
CA THR A 210 -6.46 4.64 -3.15
C THR A 210 -5.70 4.86 -4.44
N ILE A 211 -6.42 4.78 -5.57
CA ILE A 211 -5.91 5.16 -6.90
C ILE A 211 -6.99 5.96 -7.62
N ALA A 212 -6.76 7.24 -7.88
CA ALA A 212 -7.60 8.04 -8.75
C ALA A 212 -6.94 8.15 -10.13
N THR A 213 -7.71 7.89 -11.19
CA THR A 213 -7.25 7.92 -12.58
C THR A 213 -8.44 8.12 -13.53
N THR A 214 -8.24 8.01 -14.84
CA THR A 214 -9.31 8.04 -15.82
C THR A 214 -9.49 6.69 -16.51
N ARG A 215 -10.71 6.41 -16.97
CA ARG A 215 -11.01 5.21 -17.76
C ARG A 215 -10.15 5.14 -19.02
N ALA A 216 -9.90 6.28 -19.65
CA ALA A 216 -9.02 6.37 -20.81
C ALA A 216 -7.58 5.91 -20.50
N ARG A 217 -7.01 6.34 -19.36
CA ARG A 217 -5.66 5.90 -18.93
C ARG A 217 -5.60 4.41 -18.63
N LEU A 218 -6.65 3.86 -18.02
CA LEU A 218 -6.75 2.42 -17.80
C LEU A 218 -6.88 1.67 -19.13
N ALA A 219 -7.74 2.12 -20.03
CA ALA A 219 -7.95 1.50 -21.35
C ALA A 219 -6.68 1.48 -22.20
N ALA A 220 -5.82 2.49 -22.11
CA ALA A 220 -4.60 2.61 -22.89
C ALA A 220 -3.58 1.47 -22.67
N PHE A 221 -3.61 0.78 -21.52
CA PHE A 221 -2.80 -0.42 -21.30
C PHE A 221 -3.61 -1.74 -21.34
N GLY A 222 -4.88 -1.71 -21.78
CA GLY A 222 -5.77 -2.86 -21.81
C GLY A 222 -6.60 -3.06 -20.55
N GLY A 223 -6.58 -2.10 -19.63
CA GLY A 223 -7.35 -2.09 -18.38
C GLY A 223 -6.99 -3.20 -17.41
N TYR A 224 -7.83 -3.40 -16.42
CA TYR A 224 -7.63 -4.45 -15.41
C TYR A 224 -7.61 -5.87 -15.98
N ALA A 225 -8.27 -6.09 -17.14
CA ALA A 225 -8.26 -7.37 -17.81
C ALA A 225 -6.83 -7.82 -18.23
N ALA A 226 -5.96 -6.86 -18.57
CA ALA A 226 -4.58 -7.15 -18.97
C ALA A 226 -3.68 -7.62 -17.78
N ILE A 227 -4.14 -7.41 -16.55
CA ILE A 227 -3.37 -7.73 -15.33
C ILE A 227 -4.12 -8.67 -14.37
N GLU A 228 -5.21 -9.32 -14.81
CA GLU A 228 -6.10 -10.11 -13.95
C GLU A 228 -5.46 -11.33 -13.28
N ASN A 229 -4.33 -11.79 -13.81
CA ASN A 229 -3.56 -12.91 -13.24
C ASN A 229 -2.25 -12.46 -12.57
N ARG A 230 -2.09 -11.17 -12.31
CA ARG A 230 -0.86 -10.64 -11.71
C ARG A 230 -1.06 -10.23 -10.25
N PRO A 231 -0.06 -10.43 -9.39
CA PRO A 231 -0.05 -9.86 -8.05
C PRO A 231 0.27 -8.36 -8.10
N ALA A 232 -0.02 -7.62 -7.02
CA ALA A 232 0.31 -6.20 -6.87
C ALA A 232 -0.26 -5.33 -8.01
N ASP A 233 -1.60 -5.38 -8.15
CA ASP A 233 -2.36 -4.60 -9.13
C ASP A 233 -2.10 -3.09 -9.02
N ASP A 234 -1.94 -2.58 -7.84
CA ASP A 234 -1.64 -1.18 -7.53
C ASP A 234 -0.29 -0.72 -8.11
N LEU A 235 0.78 -1.49 -7.81
CA LEU A 235 2.10 -1.24 -8.35
C LEU A 235 2.08 -1.27 -9.88
N LEU A 236 1.37 -2.24 -10.47
CA LEU A 236 1.29 -2.41 -11.92
C LEU A 236 0.50 -1.29 -12.58
N VAL A 237 -0.66 -0.90 -12.03
CA VAL A 237 -1.47 0.20 -12.57
C VAL A 237 -0.66 1.50 -12.59
N GLY A 238 0.00 1.85 -11.46
CA GLY A 238 0.84 3.04 -11.42
C GLY A 238 1.99 2.98 -12.42
N ARG A 239 2.65 1.82 -12.55
CA ARG A 239 3.75 1.62 -13.50
C ARG A 239 3.29 1.74 -14.95
N LEU A 240 2.21 1.05 -15.33
CA LEU A 240 1.68 1.06 -16.70
C LEU A 240 1.18 2.45 -17.12
N ILE A 241 0.65 3.25 -16.19
CA ILE A 241 0.30 4.65 -16.42
C ILE A 241 1.57 5.51 -16.59
N ALA A 242 2.59 5.31 -15.75
CA ALA A 242 3.86 6.02 -15.90
C ALA A 242 4.57 5.68 -17.23
N GLU A 243 4.48 4.45 -17.70
CA GLU A 243 5.01 4.01 -19.00
C GLU A 243 4.30 4.68 -20.20
N GLN A 244 3.10 5.25 -20.01
CA GLN A 244 2.43 6.11 -21.01
C GLN A 244 3.01 7.53 -21.07
N GLY A 245 4.05 7.84 -20.27
CA GLY A 245 4.64 9.17 -20.16
C GLY A 245 3.87 10.12 -19.22
N CYS A 246 2.96 9.58 -18.40
CA CYS A 246 2.17 10.35 -17.45
C CYS A 246 2.82 10.35 -16.05
N GLU A 247 2.60 11.43 -15.31
CA GLU A 247 3.00 11.51 -13.90
C GLU A 247 2.05 10.70 -13.01
N VAL A 248 2.60 9.96 -12.05
CA VAL A 248 1.86 9.40 -10.92
C VAL A 248 2.15 10.28 -9.71
N VAL A 249 1.13 10.92 -9.17
CA VAL A 249 1.26 11.87 -8.06
C VAL A 249 0.98 11.18 -6.73
N LEU A 250 1.93 11.23 -5.80
CA LEU A 250 1.72 10.91 -4.41
C LEU A 250 1.30 12.16 -3.65
N LEU A 251 0.08 12.17 -3.12
CA LEU A 251 -0.40 13.29 -2.32
C LEU A 251 0.10 13.20 -0.87
N PRO A 252 0.40 14.34 -0.25
CA PRO A 252 0.67 14.45 1.20
C PRO A 252 -0.64 14.40 2.01
N TYR A 253 -1.57 13.59 1.58
CA TYR A 253 -2.86 13.33 2.17
C TYR A 253 -2.87 11.89 2.69
N SER A 254 -3.52 11.63 3.80
CA SER A 254 -3.67 10.28 4.33
C SER A 254 -5.13 9.89 4.46
N ILE A 255 -5.44 8.67 4.05
CA ILE A 255 -6.70 7.99 4.34
C ILE A 255 -6.48 6.99 5.48
N GLU A 256 -7.54 6.56 6.12
CA GLU A 256 -7.47 5.52 7.14
C GLU A 256 -7.72 4.14 6.53
N THR A 257 -7.00 3.13 7.02
CA THR A 257 -7.29 1.72 6.75
C THR A 257 -7.59 1.01 8.06
N VAL A 258 -8.65 0.23 8.05
CA VAL A 258 -9.02 -0.62 9.18
C VAL A 258 -8.33 -1.96 8.98
N ALA A 259 -7.01 -1.98 9.24
CA ALA A 259 -6.27 -3.24 9.23
C ALA A 259 -6.63 -4.04 10.47
N ASP A 260 -6.98 -5.30 10.28
CA ASP A 260 -7.17 -6.26 11.35
C ASP A 260 -6.14 -7.38 11.19
N TYR A 261 -5.16 -7.38 12.09
CA TYR A 261 -4.23 -8.49 12.24
C TYR A 261 -4.62 -9.25 13.50
N ALA A 262 -5.42 -10.29 13.36
CA ALA A 262 -5.87 -11.10 14.47
C ALA A 262 -4.71 -11.71 15.29
N SER A 263 -3.53 -11.85 14.67
CA SER A 263 -2.35 -12.40 15.34
C SER A 263 -1.03 -11.91 14.73
N PHE A 264 0.04 -12.03 15.51
CA PHE A 264 1.40 -11.80 15.02
C PHE A 264 1.78 -12.73 13.86
N GLY A 265 1.28 -13.99 13.88
CA GLY A 265 1.49 -14.93 12.77
C GLY A 265 0.86 -14.45 11.46
N GLU A 266 -0.32 -13.85 11.53
CA GLU A 266 -0.98 -13.27 10.36
C GLU A 266 -0.21 -12.08 9.78
N LEU A 267 0.29 -11.19 10.64
CA LEU A 267 1.20 -10.11 10.24
C LEU A 267 2.40 -10.65 9.47
N LEU A 268 3.08 -11.67 10.02
CA LEU A 268 4.24 -12.27 9.36
C LEU A 268 3.89 -12.88 7.99
N HIS A 269 2.76 -13.58 7.89
CA HIS A 269 2.29 -14.16 6.62
C HIS A 269 1.98 -13.09 5.57
N LYS A 270 1.26 -12.03 5.94
CA LYS A 270 0.94 -10.92 5.02
C LYS A 270 2.22 -10.22 4.55
N ARG A 271 3.16 -9.94 5.47
CA ARG A 271 4.44 -9.30 5.14
C ARG A 271 5.36 -10.18 4.30
N LEU A 272 5.45 -11.47 4.64
CA LEU A 272 6.23 -12.43 3.85
C LEU A 272 5.70 -12.53 2.42
N ARG A 273 4.37 -12.56 2.25
CA ARG A 273 3.74 -12.52 0.93
C ARG A 273 4.19 -11.28 0.14
N TRP A 274 4.13 -10.09 0.74
CA TRP A 274 4.51 -8.85 0.05
C TRP A 274 5.98 -8.87 -0.38
N ILE A 275 6.87 -9.29 0.52
CA ILE A 275 8.31 -9.30 0.21
C ILE A 275 8.68 -10.37 -0.83
N VAL A 276 7.99 -11.52 -0.85
CA VAL A 276 8.15 -12.55 -1.90
C VAL A 276 7.63 -12.04 -3.25
N VAL A 277 6.48 -11.35 -3.28
CA VAL A 277 5.98 -10.68 -4.50
C VAL A 277 7.00 -9.68 -5.01
N MET A 278 7.53 -8.80 -4.14
CA MET A 278 8.53 -7.80 -4.52
C MET A 278 9.83 -8.44 -5.04
N ARG A 279 10.28 -9.53 -4.44
CA ARG A 279 11.45 -10.28 -4.93
C ARG A 279 11.26 -10.77 -6.36
N ASN A 280 10.06 -11.26 -6.69
CA ASN A 280 9.75 -11.75 -8.04
C ASN A 280 9.59 -10.62 -9.06
N LEU A 281 9.01 -9.48 -8.66
CA LEU A 281 8.78 -8.34 -9.55
C LEU A 281 10.01 -7.45 -9.73
N ARG A 282 10.86 -7.33 -8.70
CA ARG A 282 12.05 -6.45 -8.65
C ARG A 282 13.22 -7.14 -7.94
N PRO A 283 13.82 -8.17 -8.51
CA PRO A 283 14.84 -8.99 -7.83
C PRO A 283 16.06 -8.19 -7.38
N TRP A 284 16.57 -7.28 -8.19
CA TRP A 284 17.70 -6.41 -7.83
C TRP A 284 17.36 -5.40 -6.74
N GLY A 285 16.14 -4.84 -6.78
CA GLY A 285 15.65 -3.96 -5.72
C GLY A 285 15.51 -4.74 -4.40
N HIS A 286 15.01 -5.97 -4.45
CA HIS A 286 14.90 -6.83 -3.29
C HIS A 286 16.28 -7.19 -2.67
N LEU A 287 17.29 -7.50 -3.49
CA LEU A 287 18.66 -7.68 -3.01
C LEU A 287 19.20 -6.39 -2.37
N GLY A 288 18.93 -5.24 -2.99
CA GLY A 288 19.34 -3.93 -2.48
C GLY A 288 18.76 -3.58 -1.10
N LEU A 289 17.66 -4.21 -0.68
CA LEU A 289 17.09 -4.00 0.66
C LEU A 289 18.06 -4.35 1.79
N ILE A 290 19.10 -5.16 1.56
CA ILE A 290 20.15 -5.41 2.56
C ILE A 290 20.78 -4.08 3.02
N PHE A 291 20.92 -3.11 2.16
CA PHE A 291 21.52 -1.81 2.45
C PHE A 291 20.58 -0.83 3.16
N THR A 292 19.36 -1.24 3.50
CA THR A 292 18.44 -0.49 4.37
C THR A 292 18.42 -1.04 5.81
N GLN A 293 19.06 -2.20 6.05
CA GLN A 293 19.00 -2.96 7.30
C GLN A 293 20.04 -2.49 8.33
N GLY A 294 19.92 -1.23 8.81
CA GLY A 294 20.93 -0.62 9.68
C GLY A 294 21.17 -1.35 11.00
N LEU A 295 20.16 -1.97 11.60
CA LEU A 295 20.34 -2.77 12.82
C LEU A 295 21.27 -3.98 12.58
N ALA A 296 20.99 -4.75 11.52
CA ALA A 296 21.77 -5.93 11.17
C ALA A 296 23.24 -5.57 10.87
N TRP A 297 23.46 -4.48 10.11
CA TRP A 297 24.80 -4.00 9.80
C TRP A 297 25.53 -3.43 11.03
N SER A 298 24.84 -2.77 11.97
CA SER A 298 25.43 -2.30 13.23
C SER A 298 25.90 -3.47 14.09
N ILE A 299 25.09 -4.53 14.18
CA ILE A 299 25.48 -5.75 14.91
C ILE A 299 26.67 -6.42 14.22
N ALA A 300 26.67 -6.55 12.91
CA ALA A 300 27.75 -7.15 12.14
C ALA A 300 29.06 -6.33 12.26
N ALA A 301 28.99 -5.00 12.25
CA ALA A 301 30.15 -4.13 12.45
C ALA A 301 30.79 -4.35 13.83
N ALA A 302 29.99 -4.39 14.90
CA ALA A 302 30.46 -4.66 16.25
C ALA A 302 31.04 -6.08 16.39
N ALA A 303 30.52 -7.07 15.67
CA ALA A 303 31.02 -8.43 15.69
C ALA A 303 32.38 -8.58 14.96
N VAL A 304 32.55 -7.90 13.82
CA VAL A 304 33.78 -7.95 13.01
C VAL A 304 34.88 -7.10 13.59
N HIS A 305 34.55 -6.01 14.25
CA HIS A 305 35.50 -5.14 14.93
C HIS A 305 35.03 -4.87 16.37
N PRO A 306 35.31 -5.81 17.31
CA PRO A 306 34.79 -5.75 18.67
C PRO A 306 35.52 -4.68 19.49
N SER A 307 34.98 -3.45 19.42
CA SER A 307 35.41 -2.34 20.26
C SER A 307 34.19 -1.52 20.67
N TRP A 308 34.28 -0.83 21.82
CA TRP A 308 33.21 0.02 22.32
C TRP A 308 32.97 1.23 21.42
N GLU A 309 33.99 1.73 20.74
CA GLU A 309 33.90 2.84 19.80
C GLU A 309 33.08 2.46 18.58
N VAL A 310 33.30 1.26 18.03
CA VAL A 310 32.52 0.77 16.87
C VAL A 310 31.07 0.47 17.28
N ALA A 311 30.88 -0.28 18.37
CA ALA A 311 29.56 -0.59 18.87
C ALA A 311 28.75 0.68 19.19
N GLY A 312 29.36 1.66 19.86
CA GLY A 312 28.76 2.93 20.23
C GLY A 312 28.46 3.80 18.99
N SER A 313 29.40 3.90 18.04
CA SER A 313 29.23 4.71 16.83
C SER A 313 28.13 4.17 15.92
N PHE A 314 28.17 2.87 15.59
CA PHE A 314 27.19 2.24 14.72
C PHE A 314 25.82 2.13 15.38
N GLY A 315 25.75 1.70 16.65
CA GLY A 315 24.51 1.64 17.41
C GLY A 315 23.89 3.02 17.62
N GLY A 316 24.70 4.02 17.98
CA GLY A 316 24.25 5.40 18.13
C GLY A 316 23.75 6.01 16.80
N ALA A 317 24.50 5.85 15.71
CA ALA A 317 24.09 6.30 14.39
C ALA A 317 22.77 5.63 13.96
N TYR A 318 22.65 4.31 14.15
CA TYR A 318 21.41 3.58 13.89
C TYR A 318 20.23 4.18 14.65
N VAL A 319 20.34 4.30 15.97
CA VAL A 319 19.25 4.80 16.82
C VAL A 319 18.86 6.21 16.41
N ILE A 320 19.81 7.13 16.31
CA ILE A 320 19.54 8.54 16.04
C ILE A 320 18.91 8.71 14.66
N LEU A 321 19.50 8.15 13.61
CA LEU A 321 19.00 8.33 12.25
C LEU A 321 17.67 7.61 12.04
N ARG A 322 17.52 6.41 12.59
CA ARG A 322 16.28 5.62 12.46
C ARG A 322 15.11 6.30 13.16
N LEU A 323 15.34 6.79 14.39
CA LEU A 323 14.32 7.53 15.13
C LEU A 323 13.99 8.87 14.43
N ALA A 324 14.99 9.62 13.99
CA ALA A 324 14.78 10.89 13.28
C ALA A 324 13.96 10.70 11.99
N MET A 325 14.33 9.72 11.15
CA MET A 325 13.61 9.41 9.92
C MET A 325 12.15 9.04 10.21
N THR A 326 11.93 8.14 11.16
CA THR A 326 10.59 7.66 11.49
C THR A 326 9.72 8.76 12.12
N ALA A 327 10.31 9.60 12.99
CA ALA A 327 9.66 10.75 13.59
C ALA A 327 9.24 11.81 12.56
N LEU A 328 10.09 12.04 11.54
CA LEU A 328 9.78 12.97 10.45
C LEU A 328 8.60 12.46 9.60
N ILE A 329 8.50 11.17 9.37
CA ILE A 329 7.42 10.59 8.55
C ILE A 329 6.14 10.49 9.36
N GLY A 330 6.16 9.73 10.47
CA GLY A 330 4.94 9.41 11.23
C GLY A 330 4.46 10.54 12.12
N GLY A 331 5.41 11.25 12.78
CA GLY A 331 5.07 12.32 13.73
C GLY A 331 4.83 13.67 13.06
N TRP A 332 5.77 14.13 12.22
CA TRP A 332 5.67 15.47 11.62
C TRP A 332 4.94 15.49 10.26
N GLY A 333 5.18 14.48 9.42
CA GLY A 333 4.66 14.45 8.05
C GLY A 333 3.20 14.01 8.00
N LEU A 334 2.90 12.86 8.60
CA LEU A 334 1.57 12.24 8.58
C LEU A 334 0.73 12.50 9.83
N ASP A 335 1.31 13.16 10.84
CA ASP A 335 0.66 13.56 12.10
C ASP A 335 -0.15 12.42 12.76
N GLN A 336 0.50 11.25 12.90
CA GLN A 336 -0.19 10.05 13.38
C GLN A 336 -0.44 10.08 14.88
N PRO A 337 -1.72 10.02 15.33
CA PRO A 337 -2.05 9.96 16.74
C PRO A 337 -1.39 8.74 17.42
N GLY A 338 -0.77 8.97 18.58
CA GLY A 338 -0.16 7.90 19.37
C GLY A 338 1.11 7.28 18.79
N PHE A 339 1.60 7.76 17.65
CA PHE A 339 2.84 7.30 17.01
C PHE A 339 4.03 7.23 17.98
N TRP A 340 4.25 8.28 18.76
CA TRP A 340 5.37 8.39 19.70
C TRP A 340 5.42 7.29 20.75
N LYS A 341 4.26 6.75 21.15
CA LYS A 341 4.15 5.68 22.14
C LYS A 341 4.76 4.36 21.66
N ASN A 342 4.82 4.16 20.36
CA ASN A 342 5.23 2.90 19.73
C ASN A 342 6.65 2.95 19.13
N MET A 343 7.37 4.07 19.22
CA MET A 343 8.71 4.19 18.63
C MET A 343 9.73 3.19 19.18
N TRP A 344 9.56 2.73 20.40
CA TRP A 344 10.40 1.69 20.99
C TRP A 344 10.32 0.33 20.29
N LEU A 345 9.27 0.12 19.49
CA LEU A 345 9.09 -1.10 18.67
C LEU A 345 9.96 -1.09 17.40
N ILE A 346 10.61 0.03 17.03
CA ILE A 346 11.42 0.12 15.82
C ILE A 346 12.52 -0.95 15.75
N PRO A 347 13.34 -1.19 16.77
CA PRO A 347 14.35 -2.25 16.70
C PRO A 347 13.76 -3.65 16.55
N LEU A 348 12.59 -3.89 17.16
CA LEU A 348 11.88 -5.16 17.01
C LEU A 348 11.37 -5.32 15.58
N TRP A 349 10.78 -4.26 15.01
CA TRP A 349 10.37 -4.27 13.60
C TRP A 349 11.53 -4.53 12.66
N ASP A 350 12.68 -3.87 12.87
CA ASP A 350 13.86 -4.03 12.03
C ASP A 350 14.40 -5.47 12.08
N ALA A 351 14.38 -6.10 13.24
CA ALA A 351 14.74 -7.51 13.38
C ALA A 351 13.76 -8.44 12.65
N VAL A 352 12.45 -8.17 12.76
CA VAL A 352 11.40 -8.92 12.04
C VAL A 352 11.52 -8.71 10.52
N SER A 353 11.70 -7.48 10.06
CA SER A 353 11.85 -7.13 8.64
C SER A 353 13.07 -7.82 8.03
N PHE A 354 14.21 -7.81 8.73
CA PHE A 354 15.42 -8.52 8.30
C PHE A 354 15.20 -10.04 8.24
N GLY A 355 14.57 -10.62 9.27
CA GLY A 355 14.22 -12.04 9.29
C GLY A 355 13.29 -12.44 8.13
N LEU A 356 12.28 -11.63 7.83
CA LEU A 356 11.38 -11.85 6.69
C LEU A 356 12.12 -11.72 5.35
N TRP A 357 13.04 -10.76 5.22
CA TRP A 357 13.87 -10.63 4.04
C TRP A 357 14.72 -11.88 3.80
N LEU A 358 15.40 -12.41 4.82
CA LEU A 358 16.14 -13.67 4.75
C LEU A 358 15.22 -14.85 4.38
N LEU A 359 14.08 -14.98 5.08
CA LEU A 359 13.13 -16.07 4.89
C LEU A 359 12.53 -16.05 3.47
N SER A 360 12.40 -14.88 2.86
CA SER A 360 11.84 -14.74 1.52
C SER A 360 12.62 -15.49 0.45
N PHE A 361 13.93 -15.69 0.62
CA PHE A 361 14.76 -16.44 -0.34
C PHE A 361 14.46 -17.94 -0.35
N SER A 362 13.96 -18.49 0.74
CA SER A 362 13.58 -19.90 0.85
C SER A 362 12.15 -20.18 0.41
N ARG A 363 11.35 -19.14 0.10
CA ARG A 363 9.94 -19.28 -0.28
C ARG A 363 9.77 -19.16 -1.79
N SER A 364 9.18 -20.18 -2.41
CA SER A 364 8.82 -20.21 -3.84
C SER A 364 7.33 -19.93 -4.09
N SER A 365 6.50 -20.07 -3.06
CA SER A 365 5.05 -19.87 -3.14
C SER A 365 4.58 -18.82 -2.13
N ILE A 366 3.42 -18.24 -2.41
CA ILE A 366 2.71 -17.34 -1.52
C ILE A 366 1.33 -17.91 -1.21
N ARG A 367 0.86 -17.72 0.03
CA ARG A 367 -0.53 -17.99 0.39
C ARG A 367 -1.32 -16.69 0.33
N TRP A 368 -2.38 -16.70 -0.48
CA TRP A 368 -3.24 -15.55 -0.64
C TRP A 368 -4.71 -15.97 -0.73
N ARG A 369 -5.54 -15.37 0.12
CA ARG A 369 -6.99 -15.64 0.17
C ARG A 369 -7.34 -17.12 0.32
N GLY A 370 -6.57 -17.85 1.12
CA GLY A 370 -6.79 -19.27 1.40
C GLY A 370 -6.21 -20.26 0.40
N ALA A 371 -5.68 -19.80 -0.74
CA ALA A 371 -5.03 -20.63 -1.76
C ALA A 371 -3.53 -20.33 -1.87
N ASP A 372 -2.77 -21.32 -2.31
CA ASP A 372 -1.34 -21.21 -2.53
C ASP A 372 -1.04 -20.97 -4.02
N TYR A 373 -0.12 -20.05 -4.29
CA TYR A 373 0.28 -19.64 -5.63
C TYR A 373 1.80 -19.60 -5.79
N TYR A 374 2.28 -20.04 -6.95
CA TYR A 374 3.60 -19.68 -7.44
C TYR A 374 3.53 -18.35 -8.19
N ILE A 375 4.64 -17.60 -8.22
CA ILE A 375 4.78 -16.44 -9.09
C ILE A 375 5.76 -16.86 -10.21
N ARG A 376 5.26 -16.96 -11.45
CA ARG A 376 6.04 -17.30 -12.63
C ARG A 376 5.80 -16.23 -13.69
N ASP A 377 6.87 -15.66 -14.23
CA ASP A 377 6.83 -14.58 -15.24
C ASP A 377 5.90 -13.41 -14.83
N GLY A 378 5.88 -13.11 -13.52
CA GLY A 378 5.05 -12.06 -12.94
C GLY A 378 3.56 -12.40 -12.84
N GLN A 379 3.17 -13.67 -13.08
CA GLN A 379 1.78 -14.14 -12.98
C GLN A 379 1.59 -15.08 -11.78
N LEU A 380 0.39 -15.06 -11.23
CA LEU A 380 -0.05 -15.99 -10.19
C LEU A 380 -0.46 -17.32 -10.83
N VAL A 381 0.22 -18.38 -10.47
CA VAL A 381 -0.09 -19.73 -10.91
C VAL A 381 -0.56 -20.54 -9.70
N PRO A 382 -1.81 -21.04 -9.67
CA PRO A 382 -2.29 -21.84 -8.54
C PRO A 382 -1.41 -23.08 -8.30
N VAL A 383 -1.16 -23.39 -7.03
CA VAL A 383 -0.52 -24.65 -6.65
C VAL A 383 -1.60 -25.73 -6.67
N ALA A 384 -1.54 -26.65 -7.63
CA ALA A 384 -2.50 -27.74 -7.71
C ALA A 384 -2.40 -28.64 -6.48
N THR A 385 -3.49 -28.75 -5.70
CA THR A 385 -3.56 -29.50 -4.45
C THR A 385 -4.05 -30.94 -4.62
N SER A 386 -4.66 -31.26 -5.76
CA SER A 386 -5.13 -32.62 -6.09
C SER A 386 -4.91 -32.97 -7.56
N ALA A 387 -5.08 -34.26 -7.90
CA ALA A 387 -5.00 -34.71 -9.31
C ALA A 387 -6.11 -34.09 -10.19
N GLU A 388 -7.29 -33.85 -9.64
CA GLU A 388 -8.40 -33.17 -10.33
C GLU A 388 -8.13 -31.69 -10.58
N ASP A 389 -7.48 -31.00 -9.63
CA ASP A 389 -7.09 -29.59 -9.79
C ASP A 389 -5.96 -29.42 -10.80
N ARG A 390 -5.06 -30.42 -10.93
CA ARG A 390 -4.01 -30.45 -11.98
C ARG A 390 -4.60 -30.55 -13.37
N GLN A 391 -5.67 -31.32 -13.56
CA GLN A 391 -6.38 -31.45 -14.84
C GLN A 391 -7.12 -30.17 -15.23
N LYS A 392 -7.73 -29.47 -14.26
CA LYS A 392 -8.40 -28.16 -14.49
C LYS A 392 -7.40 -27.01 -14.75
N ALA A 393 -6.19 -27.10 -14.25
CA ALA A 393 -5.14 -26.08 -14.49
C ALA A 393 -4.37 -26.31 -15.80
N ALA A 394 -4.53 -27.50 -16.43
CA ALA A 394 -3.90 -27.88 -17.70
C ALA A 394 -4.86 -27.79 -18.91
N ALA A 395 -6.15 -27.57 -18.68
CA ALA A 395 -7.19 -27.33 -19.68
C ALA A 395 -7.54 -25.85 -19.78
#